data_cbc4b79348ef5bd3d93d12846b310a76
#
_entry.id   cbc4b79348ef5bd3d93d12846b310a76
#
_cell.length_a   1.000
_cell.length_b   1.000
_cell.length_c   1.000
_cell.angle_alpha   90.00
_cell.angle_beta   90.00
_cell.angle_gamma   90.00
#
_symmetry.space_group_name_H-M   'P 1'
#
loop_
_entity.id
_entity.type
_entity.pdbx_description
1 polymer ?
#
loop_
_entity_poly.entity_id
_entity_poly.type
_entity_poly.pdbx_seq_one_letter_code
_entity_poly.pdbx_strand_id
1 'polypeptide(L)'
;MANAIRDAEKDRPVLLNNWEATHCDFDEDRLKQLFDGARQVGAELFLLDDGWFGNGSYSRDDDKHGLGDWDPSTKKLPKGLSYIAKEALKRKVGFGIWLEPEMVNPQSELYQQHPDWIITQSKREPILGRHQEILDLTRPEVQAFEWDIIDKTLRPNPDITYVKWD
;
A
#
# COMPACT_ATOMS: atom_id res chain seq x y z
N MET A 1 -29.93 -5.23 -4.02
CA MET A 1 -29.73 -4.67 -2.67
C MET A 1 -28.45 -3.88 -2.72
N ALA A 2 -28.50 -2.58 -2.47
CA ALA A 2 -27.29 -1.78 -2.38
C ALA A 2 -26.49 -2.27 -1.16
N ASN A 3 -25.25 -2.70 -1.36
CA ASN A 3 -24.34 -2.97 -0.26
C ASN A 3 -24.10 -1.64 0.45
N ALA A 4 -24.74 -1.47 1.60
CA ALA A 4 -24.48 -0.31 2.45
C ALA A 4 -22.98 -0.37 2.84
N ILE A 5 -22.28 0.73 2.59
CA ILE A 5 -20.89 0.88 3.06
C ILE A 5 -20.95 0.79 4.58
N ARG A 6 -20.19 -0.15 5.16
CA ARG A 6 -20.06 -0.24 6.62
C ARG A 6 -19.62 1.13 7.14
N ASP A 7 -20.24 1.57 8.21
CA ASP A 7 -19.93 2.83 8.89
C ASP A 7 -20.24 4.12 8.12
N ALA A 8 -21.09 4.05 7.06
CA ALA A 8 -21.51 5.23 6.30
C ALA A 8 -22.17 6.33 7.16
N GLU A 9 -22.71 5.94 8.31
CA GLU A 9 -23.37 6.85 9.29
C GLU A 9 -22.43 7.32 10.40
N LYS A 10 -21.19 6.78 10.47
CA LYS A 10 -20.20 7.21 11.46
C LYS A 10 -19.54 8.53 11.06
N ASP A 11 -19.07 9.25 12.06
CA ASP A 11 -18.26 10.45 11.87
C ASP A 11 -17.03 10.11 10.99
N ARG A 12 -16.72 11.02 10.05
CA ARG A 12 -15.54 10.87 9.20
C ARG A 12 -14.30 11.24 10.00
N PRO A 13 -13.38 10.29 10.23
CA PRO A 13 -12.20 10.55 11.04
C PRO A 13 -11.26 11.56 10.36
N VAL A 14 -10.61 12.38 11.17
CA VAL A 14 -9.50 13.23 10.70
C VAL A 14 -8.31 12.33 10.43
N LEU A 15 -7.89 12.27 9.15
CA LEU A 15 -6.82 11.41 8.67
C LEU A 15 -5.52 12.20 8.53
N LEU A 16 -4.41 11.66 9.03
CA LEU A 16 -3.06 12.11 8.75
C LEU A 16 -2.36 11.06 7.86
N ASN A 17 -1.87 11.50 6.71
CA ASN A 17 -1.10 10.68 5.76
C ASN A 17 0.39 11.06 5.87
N ASN A 18 1.30 10.08 5.81
CA ASN A 18 2.74 10.33 5.93
C ASN A 18 3.41 10.78 4.62
N TRP A 19 2.74 10.67 3.46
CA TRP A 19 3.39 10.84 2.16
C TRP A 19 4.22 12.11 2.04
N GLU A 20 3.62 13.26 2.33
CA GLU A 20 4.31 14.56 2.22
C GLU A 20 5.44 14.75 3.25
N ALA A 21 5.43 13.97 4.33
CA ALA A 21 6.43 14.08 5.38
C ALA A 21 7.65 13.16 5.16
N THR A 22 7.46 12.04 4.46
CA THR A 22 8.49 11.01 4.38
C THR A 22 8.70 10.43 2.99
N HIS A 23 7.69 10.54 2.10
CA HIS A 23 7.64 9.70 0.90
C HIS A 23 7.93 8.23 1.26
N CYS A 24 8.81 7.55 0.54
CA CYS A 24 9.22 6.17 0.82
C CYS A 24 10.29 6.04 1.93
N ASP A 25 10.79 7.16 2.48
CA ASP A 25 11.88 7.16 3.48
C ASP A 25 11.34 7.17 4.91
N PHE A 26 11.07 5.98 5.44
CA PHE A 26 10.63 5.78 6.82
C PHE A 26 11.06 4.41 7.34
N ASP A 27 11.03 4.30 8.66
CA ASP A 27 11.19 3.08 9.43
C ASP A 27 10.16 3.03 10.58
N GLU A 28 10.17 1.95 11.37
CA GLU A 28 9.24 1.78 12.50
C GLU A 28 9.38 2.92 13.54
N ASP A 29 10.58 3.44 13.78
CA ASP A 29 10.78 4.48 14.78
C ASP A 29 10.26 5.83 14.29
N ARG A 30 10.48 6.15 13.03
CA ARG A 30 9.91 7.33 12.39
C ARG A 30 8.39 7.28 12.38
N LEU A 31 7.79 6.14 12.03
CA LEU A 31 6.33 5.99 12.06
C LEU A 31 5.76 6.19 13.45
N LYS A 32 6.40 5.65 14.51
CA LYS A 32 5.96 5.87 15.90
C LYS A 32 5.96 7.35 16.30
N GLN A 33 6.98 8.11 15.87
CA GLN A 33 7.01 9.56 16.07
C GLN A 33 5.86 10.27 15.34
N LEU A 34 5.54 9.83 14.12
CA LEU A 34 4.42 10.38 13.35
C LEU A 34 3.06 10.04 14.01
N PHE A 35 2.91 8.86 14.61
CA PHE A 35 1.71 8.53 15.38
C PHE A 35 1.55 9.42 16.60
N ASP A 36 2.64 9.71 17.31
CA ASP A 36 2.63 10.65 18.44
C ASP A 36 2.22 12.05 17.97
N GLY A 37 2.76 12.53 16.84
CA GLY A 37 2.38 13.78 16.20
C GLY A 37 0.91 13.79 15.74
N ALA A 38 0.44 12.72 15.10
CA ALA A 38 -0.96 12.57 14.71
C ALA A 38 -1.90 12.73 15.91
N ARG A 39 -1.58 12.07 17.01
CA ARG A 39 -2.34 12.19 18.25
C ARG A 39 -2.36 13.62 18.80
N GLN A 40 -1.21 14.32 18.77
CA GLN A 40 -1.09 15.69 19.27
C GLN A 40 -1.93 16.69 18.48
N VAL A 41 -2.04 16.52 17.16
CA VAL A 41 -2.87 17.39 16.30
C VAL A 41 -4.34 16.97 16.23
N GLY A 42 -4.73 15.92 16.95
CA GLY A 42 -6.10 15.44 17.01
C GLY A 42 -6.53 14.57 15.82
N ALA A 43 -5.58 14.03 15.04
CA ALA A 43 -5.90 13.03 14.02
C ALA A 43 -6.33 11.73 14.68
N GLU A 44 -7.35 11.10 14.10
CA GLU A 44 -7.99 9.89 14.59
C GLU A 44 -7.52 8.65 13.83
N LEU A 45 -7.05 8.84 12.58
CA LEU A 45 -6.59 7.81 11.67
C LEU A 45 -5.24 8.21 11.05
N PHE A 46 -4.29 7.30 11.06
CA PHE A 46 -3.03 7.44 10.34
C PHE A 46 -3.04 6.53 9.11
N LEU A 47 -2.71 7.07 7.96
CA LEU A 47 -2.56 6.32 6.72
C LEU A 47 -1.07 6.15 6.40
N LEU A 48 -0.60 4.90 6.41
CA LEU A 48 0.70 4.53 5.86
C LEU A 48 0.58 4.47 4.34
N ASP A 49 1.15 5.47 3.67
CA ASP A 49 1.14 5.60 2.22
C ASP A 49 2.19 4.71 1.55
N ASP A 50 2.48 4.92 0.29
CA ASP A 50 3.42 4.14 -0.53
C ASP A 50 4.79 3.95 0.15
N GLY A 51 5.47 2.84 -0.17
CA GLY A 51 6.84 2.56 0.29
C GLY A 51 6.96 1.50 1.38
N TRP A 52 5.87 0.91 1.88
CA TRP A 52 5.91 -0.09 2.95
C TRP A 52 6.29 -1.52 2.49
N PHE A 53 6.30 -1.78 1.19
CA PHE A 53 6.52 -3.08 0.55
C PHE A 53 7.84 -3.11 -0.25
N GLY A 54 8.05 -4.16 -1.05
CA GLY A 54 9.28 -4.32 -1.83
C GLY A 54 10.40 -4.95 -1.00
N ASN A 55 10.31 -6.26 -0.77
CA ASN A 55 11.25 -7.01 0.07
C ASN A 55 12.24 -7.86 -0.73
N GLY A 56 12.10 -7.90 -2.04
CA GLY A 56 12.94 -8.67 -2.96
C GLY A 56 14.11 -7.89 -3.54
N SER A 57 14.40 -8.15 -4.79
CA SER A 57 15.51 -7.52 -5.52
C SER A 57 15.27 -6.03 -5.79
N TYR A 58 14.01 -5.61 -5.79
CA TYR A 58 13.60 -4.23 -6.06
C TYR A 58 12.94 -3.62 -4.84
N SER A 59 13.70 -2.83 -4.09
CA SER A 59 13.20 -2.11 -2.91
C SER A 59 12.30 -0.94 -3.33
N ARG A 60 11.15 -0.76 -2.67
CA ARG A 60 10.27 0.41 -2.87
C ARG A 60 10.81 1.65 -2.14
N ASP A 61 11.99 2.09 -2.52
CA ASP A 61 12.64 3.29 -1.97
C ASP A 61 12.38 4.54 -2.84
N ASP A 62 11.77 4.37 -4.01
CA ASP A 62 11.34 5.42 -4.94
C ASP A 62 10.12 4.94 -5.76
N ASP A 63 9.64 5.76 -6.70
CA ASP A 63 8.49 5.45 -7.56
C ASP A 63 8.84 4.65 -8.83
N LYS A 64 10.10 4.23 -9.00
CA LYS A 64 10.59 3.51 -10.19
C LYS A 64 10.70 2.01 -9.96
N HIS A 65 10.75 1.58 -8.70
CA HIS A 65 11.09 0.21 -8.33
C HIS A 65 10.02 -0.40 -7.41
N GLY A 66 9.85 -1.71 -7.53
CA GLY A 66 9.16 -2.56 -6.57
C GLY A 66 7.64 -2.47 -6.54
N LEU A 67 6.99 -1.59 -7.32
CA LEU A 67 5.52 -1.63 -7.41
C LEU A 67 5.08 -2.92 -8.09
N GLY A 68 4.22 -3.68 -7.42
CA GLY A 68 3.84 -5.04 -7.77
C GLY A 68 4.36 -6.10 -6.78
N ASP A 69 5.44 -5.80 -6.05
CA ASP A 69 6.08 -6.69 -5.08
C ASP A 69 5.58 -6.37 -3.66
N TRP A 70 4.36 -6.82 -3.34
CA TRP A 70 3.58 -6.38 -2.17
C TRP A 70 3.98 -7.01 -0.83
N ASP A 71 5.08 -7.72 -0.76
CA ASP A 71 5.59 -8.21 0.52
C ASP A 71 6.14 -7.06 1.37
N PRO A 72 5.75 -6.95 2.66
CA PRO A 72 6.23 -5.89 3.53
C PRO A 72 7.75 -5.83 3.61
N SER A 73 8.32 -4.65 3.47
CA SER A 73 9.77 -4.45 3.54
C SER A 73 10.31 -4.77 4.94
N THR A 74 11.07 -5.84 5.07
CA THR A 74 11.71 -6.22 6.34
C THR A 74 12.80 -5.24 6.77
N LYS A 75 13.33 -4.45 5.84
CA LYS A 75 14.28 -3.37 6.13
C LYS A 75 13.61 -2.21 6.87
N LYS A 76 12.43 -1.80 6.41
CA LYS A 76 11.69 -0.66 6.98
C LYS A 76 10.80 -1.07 8.15
N LEU A 77 10.19 -2.24 8.05
CA LEU A 77 9.22 -2.78 8.99
C LEU A 77 9.65 -4.18 9.48
N PRO A 78 10.77 -4.30 10.21
CA PRO A 78 11.32 -5.60 10.61
C PRO A 78 10.37 -6.42 11.48
N LYS A 79 9.41 -5.78 12.17
CA LYS A 79 8.38 -6.46 12.98
C LYS A 79 7.04 -6.61 12.26
N GLY A 80 6.97 -6.16 11.00
CA GLY A 80 5.82 -6.30 10.11
C GLY A 80 4.65 -5.35 10.37
N LEU A 81 3.65 -5.42 9.48
CA LEU A 81 2.49 -4.53 9.48
C LEU A 81 1.64 -4.66 10.77
N SER A 82 1.42 -5.89 11.27
CA SER A 82 0.64 -6.09 12.49
C SER A 82 1.24 -5.38 13.69
N TYR A 83 2.57 -5.34 13.80
CA TYR A 83 3.25 -4.63 14.87
C TYR A 83 3.01 -3.12 14.76
N ILE A 84 3.23 -2.55 13.58
CA ILE A 84 3.12 -1.10 13.41
C ILE A 84 1.67 -0.60 13.56
N ALA A 85 0.69 -1.37 13.09
CA ALA A 85 -0.72 -1.07 13.31
C ALA A 85 -1.07 -1.04 14.81
N LYS A 86 -0.57 -2.01 15.58
CA LYS A 86 -0.74 -2.02 17.04
C LYS A 86 -0.06 -0.83 17.73
N GLU A 87 1.08 -0.37 17.24
CA GLU A 87 1.76 0.80 17.78
C GLU A 87 0.95 2.10 17.57
N ALA A 88 0.23 2.23 16.43
CA ALA A 88 -0.71 3.32 16.21
C ALA A 88 -1.89 3.24 17.20
N LEU A 89 -2.50 2.06 17.33
CA LEU A 89 -3.63 1.84 18.26
C LEU A 89 -3.29 2.10 19.72
N LYS A 90 -2.08 1.74 20.19
CA LYS A 90 -1.61 2.09 21.55
C LYS A 90 -1.65 3.60 21.80
N ARG A 91 -1.48 4.40 20.77
CA ARG A 91 -1.54 5.86 20.79
C ARG A 91 -2.94 6.42 20.55
N LYS A 92 -3.94 5.53 20.46
CA LYS A 92 -5.35 5.86 20.16
C LYS A 92 -5.52 6.52 18.78
N VAL A 93 -4.73 6.09 17.81
CA VAL A 93 -4.81 6.46 16.40
C VAL A 93 -5.13 5.18 15.61
N GLY A 94 -6.19 5.20 14.82
CA GLY A 94 -6.51 4.11 13.90
C GLY A 94 -5.43 3.95 12.84
N PHE A 95 -5.39 2.81 12.15
CA PHE A 95 -4.35 2.55 11.16
C PHE A 95 -4.97 2.17 9.81
N GLY A 96 -4.53 2.84 8.76
CA GLY A 96 -4.86 2.57 7.37
C GLY A 96 -3.61 2.30 6.54
N ILE A 97 -3.81 1.70 5.36
CA ILE A 97 -2.75 1.34 4.43
C ILE A 97 -3.10 1.75 3.01
N TRP A 98 -2.08 2.14 2.25
CA TRP A 98 -2.17 2.45 0.82
C TRP A 98 -1.94 1.20 -0.02
N LEU A 99 -2.72 1.04 -1.07
CA LEU A 99 -2.59 0.00 -2.09
C LEU A 99 -2.83 0.59 -3.49
N GLU A 100 -2.04 0.16 -4.47
CA GLU A 100 -2.20 0.43 -5.91
C GLU A 100 -1.95 -0.87 -6.69
N PRO A 101 -2.78 -1.92 -6.50
CA PRO A 101 -2.47 -3.27 -6.98
C PRO A 101 -2.62 -3.44 -8.49
N GLU A 102 -3.30 -2.51 -9.17
CA GLU A 102 -3.52 -2.51 -10.63
C GLU A 102 -2.28 -2.05 -11.42
N MET A 103 -1.28 -1.49 -10.72
CA MET A 103 -0.10 -0.91 -11.33
C MET A 103 1.16 -1.71 -11.00
N VAL A 104 2.13 -1.66 -11.91
CA VAL A 104 3.39 -2.39 -11.76
C VAL A 104 4.56 -1.58 -12.32
N ASN A 105 5.72 -1.63 -11.68
CA ASN A 105 6.94 -1.09 -12.28
C ASN A 105 7.61 -2.13 -13.18
N PRO A 106 8.20 -1.73 -14.32
CA PRO A 106 9.07 -2.61 -15.08
C PRO A 106 10.25 -3.16 -14.26
N GLN A 107 10.67 -2.43 -13.24
CA GLN A 107 11.65 -2.84 -12.25
C GLN A 107 10.95 -3.39 -11.00
N SER A 108 10.32 -4.54 -11.15
CA SER A 108 9.73 -5.35 -10.09
C SER A 108 9.90 -6.84 -10.39
N GLU A 109 9.82 -7.68 -9.38
CA GLU A 109 9.85 -9.15 -9.56
C GLU A 109 8.59 -9.62 -10.29
N LEU A 110 7.44 -9.02 -10.01
CA LEU A 110 6.19 -9.31 -10.70
C LEU A 110 6.33 -9.11 -12.21
N TYR A 111 6.84 -7.97 -12.64
CA TYR A 111 7.02 -7.69 -14.07
C TYR A 111 8.01 -8.66 -14.72
N GLN A 112 9.12 -8.99 -14.04
CA GLN A 112 10.10 -9.94 -14.56
C GLN A 112 9.54 -11.35 -14.74
N GLN A 113 8.61 -11.75 -13.86
CA GLN A 113 7.98 -13.06 -13.92
C GLN A 113 6.80 -13.11 -14.91
N HIS A 114 6.06 -12.02 -15.04
CA HIS A 114 4.83 -11.92 -15.81
C HIS A 114 4.77 -10.68 -16.72
N PRO A 115 5.73 -10.50 -17.64
CA PRO A 115 5.71 -9.34 -18.54
C PRO A 115 4.52 -9.35 -19.50
N ASP A 116 3.85 -10.50 -19.65
CA ASP A 116 2.64 -10.67 -20.46
C ASP A 116 1.34 -10.24 -19.76
N TRP A 117 1.40 -9.87 -18.46
CA TRP A 117 0.23 -9.41 -17.71
C TRP A 117 -0.10 -7.93 -17.93
N ILE A 118 0.69 -7.24 -18.73
CA ILE A 118 0.56 -5.80 -18.97
C ILE A 118 -0.43 -5.54 -20.12
N ILE A 119 -1.22 -4.47 -19.98
CA ILE A 119 -2.03 -3.96 -21.08
C ILE A 119 -1.11 -3.41 -22.15
N THR A 120 -1.09 -4.05 -23.31
CA THR A 120 -0.29 -3.61 -24.45
C THR A 120 -1.16 -3.27 -25.65
N GLN A 121 -0.72 -2.29 -26.44
CA GLN A 121 -1.34 -1.97 -27.71
C GLN A 121 -0.37 -2.30 -28.86
N SER A 122 -0.83 -3.13 -29.79
CA SER A 122 -0.02 -3.50 -30.97
C SER A 122 0.55 -2.26 -31.68
N LYS A 123 1.85 -2.29 -31.98
CA LYS A 123 2.59 -1.24 -32.70
C LYS A 123 2.70 0.10 -31.96
N ARG A 124 2.52 0.13 -30.67
CA ARG A 124 2.80 1.31 -29.83
C ARG A 124 3.72 0.94 -28.70
N GLU A 125 4.68 1.81 -28.42
CA GLU A 125 5.48 1.74 -27.22
C GLU A 125 4.62 2.13 -26.01
N PRO A 126 4.81 1.47 -24.86
CA PRO A 126 4.13 1.85 -23.62
C PRO A 126 4.44 3.30 -23.23
N ILE A 127 3.42 4.04 -22.84
CA ILE A 127 3.61 5.37 -22.24
C ILE A 127 3.49 5.17 -20.74
N LEU A 128 4.61 5.30 -20.03
CA LEU A 128 4.66 5.12 -18.59
C LEU A 128 4.26 6.41 -17.86
N GLY A 129 3.16 6.37 -17.13
CA GLY A 129 2.86 7.35 -16.10
C GLY A 129 3.62 6.99 -14.82
N ARG A 130 4.44 7.89 -14.26
CA ARG A 130 5.21 7.65 -13.04
C ARG A 130 6.05 6.35 -13.07
N HIS A 131 6.61 5.98 -14.23
CA HIS A 131 7.33 4.72 -14.45
C HIS A 131 6.51 3.44 -14.20
N GLN A 132 5.19 3.52 -14.34
CA GLN A 132 4.27 2.43 -14.07
C GLN A 132 3.60 1.95 -15.37
N GLU A 133 3.32 0.66 -15.40
CA GLU A 133 2.45 0.00 -16.38
C GLU A 133 1.20 -0.52 -15.70
N ILE A 134 0.17 -0.81 -16.49
CA ILE A 134 -1.14 -1.24 -16.01
C ILE A 134 -1.28 -2.74 -16.22
N LEU A 135 -1.67 -3.47 -15.19
CA LEU A 135 -2.00 -4.88 -15.27
C LEU A 135 -3.32 -5.10 -16.02
N ASP A 136 -3.38 -6.15 -16.83
CA ASP A 136 -4.58 -6.52 -17.59
C ASP A 136 -5.59 -7.27 -16.72
N LEU A 137 -6.49 -6.54 -16.09
CA LEU A 137 -7.58 -7.08 -15.26
C LEU A 137 -8.64 -7.88 -16.01
N THR A 138 -8.57 -7.97 -17.34
CA THR A 138 -9.44 -8.90 -18.07
C THR A 138 -8.98 -10.36 -17.91
N ARG A 139 -7.77 -10.58 -17.39
CA ARG A 139 -7.17 -11.89 -17.18
C ARG A 139 -7.53 -12.44 -15.80
N PRO A 140 -8.09 -13.65 -15.70
CA PRO A 140 -8.44 -14.24 -14.40
C PRO A 140 -7.26 -14.42 -13.44
N GLU A 141 -6.06 -14.72 -13.97
CA GLU A 141 -4.84 -14.86 -13.19
C GLU A 141 -4.39 -13.54 -12.55
N VAL A 142 -4.58 -12.40 -13.23
CA VAL A 142 -4.30 -11.07 -12.68
C VAL A 142 -5.30 -10.71 -11.58
N GLN A 143 -6.59 -10.99 -11.81
CA GLN A 143 -7.63 -10.80 -10.78
C GLN A 143 -7.34 -11.66 -9.53
N ALA A 144 -6.89 -12.91 -9.72
CA ALA A 144 -6.52 -13.78 -8.61
C ALA A 144 -5.30 -13.25 -7.85
N PHE A 145 -4.32 -12.71 -8.54
CA PHE A 145 -3.13 -12.09 -7.96
C PHE A 145 -3.51 -10.87 -7.12
N GLU A 146 -4.35 -9.96 -7.64
CA GLU A 146 -4.80 -8.79 -6.87
C GLU A 146 -5.59 -9.18 -5.62
N TRP A 147 -6.48 -10.16 -5.76
CA TRP A 147 -7.20 -10.70 -4.60
C TRP A 147 -6.26 -11.26 -3.53
N ASP A 148 -5.22 -11.98 -3.95
CA ASP A 148 -4.20 -12.55 -3.06
C ASP A 148 -3.43 -11.46 -2.31
N ILE A 149 -3.06 -10.35 -2.97
CA ILE A 149 -2.43 -9.19 -2.33
C ILE A 149 -3.31 -8.63 -1.21
N ILE A 150 -4.58 -8.37 -1.52
CA ILE A 150 -5.55 -7.82 -0.56
C ILE A 150 -5.69 -8.77 0.64
N ASP A 151 -5.89 -10.05 0.35
CA ASP A 151 -6.10 -11.07 1.38
C ASP A 151 -4.88 -11.24 2.28
N LYS A 152 -3.68 -11.33 1.71
CA LYS A 152 -2.42 -11.43 2.43
C LYS A 152 -2.09 -10.17 3.25
N THR A 153 -2.51 -9.01 2.77
CA THR A 153 -2.26 -7.75 3.47
C THR A 153 -3.25 -7.56 4.62
N LEU A 154 -4.53 -7.82 4.42
CA LEU A 154 -5.57 -7.45 5.39
C LEU A 154 -5.91 -8.57 6.37
N ARG A 155 -6.02 -9.83 5.92
CA ARG A 155 -6.44 -10.94 6.78
C ARG A 155 -5.53 -11.17 8.00
N PRO A 156 -4.18 -11.16 7.87
CA PRO A 156 -3.30 -11.30 9.02
C PRO A 156 -3.22 -10.04 9.90
N ASN A 157 -3.73 -8.90 9.43
CA ASN A 157 -3.58 -7.58 10.04
C ASN A 157 -4.95 -6.94 10.34
N PRO A 158 -5.78 -7.51 11.22
CA PRO A 158 -7.14 -7.04 11.48
C PRO A 158 -7.21 -5.61 12.09
N ASP A 159 -6.10 -5.11 12.56
CA ASP A 159 -5.96 -3.75 13.08
C ASP A 159 -5.82 -2.69 11.98
N ILE A 160 -5.69 -3.10 10.71
CA ILE A 160 -5.80 -2.22 9.53
C ILE A 160 -7.30 -2.04 9.25
N THR A 161 -7.81 -0.83 9.47
CA THR A 161 -9.26 -0.52 9.40
C THR A 161 -9.63 0.38 8.23
N TYR A 162 -8.65 0.85 7.48
CA TYR A 162 -8.83 1.74 6.34
C TYR A 162 -7.87 1.39 5.21
N VAL A 163 -8.34 1.43 3.99
CA VAL A 163 -7.54 1.26 2.78
C VAL A 163 -7.70 2.48 1.88
N LYS A 164 -6.59 3.11 1.52
CA LYS A 164 -6.53 4.02 0.39
C LYS A 164 -6.21 3.19 -0.85
N TRP A 165 -7.15 3.10 -1.74
CA TRP A 165 -6.96 2.48 -3.05
C TRP A 165 -6.67 3.59 -4.05
N ASP A 166 -5.46 3.63 -4.63
CA ASP A 166 -5.01 4.70 -5.53
C ASP A 166 -5.23 4.35 -6.99
#